data_b91c541980b2f54b20e18ac0c22dcab2
#
_entry.id   b91c541980b2f54b20e18ac0c22dcab2
#
_cell.length_a   1.000
_cell.length_b   1.000
_cell.length_c   1.000
_cell.angle_alpha   90.00
_cell.angle_beta   90.00
_cell.angle_gamma   90.00
#
_symmetry.space_group_name_H-M   'P 1'
#
loop_
_entity.id
_entity.type
_entity.pdbx_description
1 polymer ?
#
loop_
_entity_poly.entity_id
_entity_poly.type
_entity_poly.pdbx_seq_one_letter_code
_entity_poly.pdbx_strand_id
1 'polypeptide(L)'
;MKYALVTGGSRGIGRAVRLRLAAMGLPVIINYVSNDAAAQETQADILAQGGSAELLKADVARPEAIEAALEEWEAAHPDDFIGVLVNNAGIRRDNLMVFMQDADWHSVMNTTLNGFFYTTRRLLKNMMTHREGRIVNIASLSGQKGVPGQVNYSAAKGALIAATKALAQELAPRKITVNAVAPGFIESDMTADLDEQKLKALVPMRRFGRAEEVAALVAFLVGSDAAYITGEVVSINGGMYT
;
A
#
# COMPACT_ATOMS: atom_id res chain seq x y z
N MET A 1 -1.68 10.83 19.58
CA MET A 1 -2.53 9.72 19.03
C MET A 1 -1.72 8.87 18.04
N LYS A 2 -2.27 7.72 17.61
CA LYS A 2 -1.67 6.86 16.58
C LYS A 2 -2.40 7.05 15.25
N TYR A 3 -1.70 7.50 14.23
CA TYR A 3 -2.22 7.72 12.88
C TYR A 3 -1.89 6.56 11.93
N ALA A 4 -2.69 6.45 10.86
CA ALA A 4 -2.46 5.53 9.75
C ALA A 4 -2.12 6.32 8.48
N LEU A 5 -0.94 6.11 7.92
CA LEU A 5 -0.56 6.64 6.60
C LEU A 5 -0.79 5.59 5.53
N VAL A 6 -1.54 5.94 4.49
CA VAL A 6 -1.72 5.09 3.29
C VAL A 6 -1.14 5.81 2.09
N THR A 7 -0.08 5.26 1.50
CA THR A 7 0.56 5.86 0.34
C THR A 7 -0.19 5.53 -0.95
N GLY A 8 -0.25 6.51 -1.87
CA GLY A 8 -0.85 6.36 -3.18
C GLY A 8 -2.36 6.12 -3.16
N GLY A 9 -2.98 6.43 -4.27
CA GLY A 9 -4.36 6.03 -4.54
C GLY A 9 -5.42 6.80 -3.76
N SER A 10 -5.84 7.92 -4.30
CA SER A 10 -7.14 8.50 -3.99
C SER A 10 -8.30 7.61 -4.52
N ARG A 11 -8.00 6.43 -5.07
CA ARG A 11 -8.93 5.51 -5.73
C ARG A 11 -8.58 4.04 -5.41
N GLY A 12 -9.45 3.11 -5.84
CA GLY A 12 -9.22 1.67 -5.77
C GLY A 12 -8.88 1.17 -4.36
N ILE A 13 -7.89 0.28 -4.27
CA ILE A 13 -7.46 -0.34 -3.00
C ILE A 13 -7.09 0.70 -1.94
N GLY A 14 -6.33 1.73 -2.32
CA GLY A 14 -5.89 2.76 -1.38
C GLY A 14 -7.06 3.51 -0.73
N ARG A 15 -8.09 3.87 -1.51
CA ARG A 15 -9.31 4.51 -0.99
C ARG A 15 -10.08 3.57 -0.06
N ALA A 16 -10.30 2.32 -0.46
CA ALA A 16 -11.02 1.35 0.37
C ALA A 16 -10.29 1.08 1.70
N VAL A 17 -8.96 0.98 1.68
CA VAL A 17 -8.14 0.82 2.90
C VAL A 17 -8.33 2.02 3.84
N ARG A 18 -8.27 3.26 3.33
CA ARG A 18 -8.45 4.46 4.15
C ARG A 18 -9.82 4.52 4.83
N LEU A 19 -10.88 4.29 4.07
CA LEU A 19 -12.24 4.23 4.61
C LEU A 19 -12.35 3.16 5.69
N ARG A 20 -11.77 2.00 5.46
CA ARG A 20 -11.81 0.89 6.42
C ARG A 20 -11.02 1.18 7.70
N LEU A 21 -9.84 1.78 7.60
CA LEU A 21 -9.03 2.16 8.77
C LEU A 21 -9.69 3.29 9.58
N ALA A 22 -10.26 4.28 8.90
CA ALA A 22 -11.04 5.34 9.56
C ALA A 22 -12.25 4.78 10.33
N ALA A 23 -12.98 3.81 9.74
CA ALA A 23 -14.08 3.12 10.40
C ALA A 23 -13.66 2.28 11.63
N MET A 24 -12.36 1.96 11.77
CA MET A 24 -11.78 1.35 12.98
C MET A 24 -11.39 2.40 14.06
N GLY A 25 -11.66 3.67 13.81
CA GLY A 25 -11.30 4.77 14.72
C GLY A 25 -9.86 5.27 14.60
N LEU A 26 -9.13 4.87 13.55
CA LEU A 26 -7.79 5.38 13.29
C LEU A 26 -7.89 6.70 12.50
N PRO A 27 -7.28 7.80 12.94
CA PRO A 27 -7.10 8.98 12.08
C PRO A 27 -6.19 8.61 10.90
N VAL A 28 -6.57 9.01 9.69
CA VAL A 28 -5.95 8.57 8.44
C VAL A 28 -5.26 9.73 7.73
N ILE A 29 -4.02 9.54 7.33
CA ILE A 29 -3.29 10.44 6.44
C ILE A 29 -3.40 9.92 5.01
N ILE A 30 -4.01 10.73 4.15
CA ILE A 30 -4.24 10.44 2.73
C ILE A 30 -3.07 10.99 1.92
N ASN A 31 -2.06 10.15 1.63
CA ASN A 31 -1.01 10.57 0.72
C ASN A 31 -1.45 10.45 -0.75
N TYR A 32 -1.17 11.47 -1.53
CA TYR A 32 -1.46 11.54 -2.97
C TYR A 32 -0.47 12.47 -3.69
N VAL A 33 -0.43 12.41 -5.04
CA VAL A 33 0.53 13.20 -5.84
C VAL A 33 -0.16 14.40 -6.51
N SER A 34 -1.20 14.17 -7.31
CA SER A 34 -1.73 15.21 -8.21
C SER A 34 -3.26 15.29 -8.27
N ASN A 35 -4.00 14.27 -7.85
CA ASN A 35 -5.46 14.29 -7.93
C ASN A 35 -6.05 14.85 -6.64
N ASP A 36 -6.05 16.18 -6.52
CA ASP A 36 -6.59 16.90 -5.36
C ASP A 36 -8.08 16.59 -5.14
N ALA A 37 -8.88 16.58 -6.21
CA ALA A 37 -10.32 16.33 -6.14
C ALA A 37 -10.66 14.95 -5.53
N ALA A 38 -10.02 13.88 -6.01
CA ALA A 38 -10.26 12.54 -5.49
C ALA A 38 -9.70 12.35 -4.06
N ALA A 39 -8.65 13.08 -3.68
CA ALA A 39 -8.15 13.06 -2.31
C ALA A 39 -9.11 13.78 -1.35
N GLN A 40 -9.65 14.93 -1.75
CA GLN A 40 -10.65 15.69 -1.00
C GLN A 40 -11.99 14.94 -0.89
N GLU A 41 -12.43 14.26 -1.96
CA GLU A 41 -13.61 13.39 -1.92
C GLU A 41 -13.44 12.28 -0.89
N THR A 42 -12.30 11.58 -0.91
CA THR A 42 -12.02 10.52 0.08
C THR A 42 -11.98 11.07 1.51
N GLN A 43 -11.41 12.26 1.71
CA GLN A 43 -11.41 12.94 3.01
C GLN A 43 -12.83 13.27 3.46
N ALA A 44 -13.64 13.84 2.57
CA ALA A 44 -15.03 14.21 2.87
C ALA A 44 -15.87 12.98 3.26
N ASP A 45 -15.68 11.85 2.56
CA ASP A 45 -16.36 10.59 2.88
C ASP A 45 -16.00 10.07 4.28
N ILE A 46 -14.73 10.18 4.68
CA ILE A 46 -14.28 9.77 6.01
C ILE A 46 -14.89 10.70 7.08
N LEU A 47 -14.85 12.01 6.86
CA LEU A 47 -15.40 12.99 7.80
C LEU A 47 -16.93 12.83 7.94
N ALA A 48 -17.65 12.59 6.85
CA ALA A 48 -19.10 12.36 6.85
C ALA A 48 -19.51 11.11 7.65
N GLN A 49 -18.61 10.13 7.78
CA GLN A 49 -18.80 8.94 8.59
C GLN A 49 -18.32 9.10 10.05
N GLY A 50 -17.95 10.31 10.45
CA GLY A 50 -17.46 10.60 11.80
C GLY A 50 -16.01 10.22 12.07
N GLY A 51 -15.25 9.85 11.03
CA GLY A 51 -13.83 9.57 11.11
C GLY A 51 -12.96 10.83 11.06
N SER A 52 -11.64 10.66 11.10
CA SER A 52 -10.65 11.74 10.97
C SER A 52 -9.72 11.46 9.80
N ALA A 53 -9.49 12.46 8.95
CA ALA A 53 -8.59 12.34 7.80
C ALA A 53 -7.89 13.64 7.47
N GLU A 54 -6.61 13.53 7.12
CA GLU A 54 -5.75 14.64 6.70
C GLU A 54 -5.14 14.35 5.33
N LEU A 55 -4.84 15.39 4.57
CA LEU A 55 -4.24 15.30 3.24
C LEU A 55 -2.73 15.51 3.33
N LEU A 56 -1.95 14.65 2.69
CA LEU A 56 -0.50 14.76 2.59
C LEU A 56 -0.10 14.66 1.12
N LYS A 57 0.07 15.82 0.49
CA LYS A 57 0.45 15.91 -0.93
C LYS A 57 1.95 15.74 -1.09
N ALA A 58 2.40 14.54 -1.46
CA ALA A 58 3.80 14.24 -1.72
C ALA A 58 3.95 13.07 -2.69
N ASP A 59 4.94 13.15 -3.58
CA ASP A 59 5.33 12.04 -4.44
C ASP A 59 6.32 11.14 -3.68
N VAL A 60 5.90 9.92 -3.37
CA VAL A 60 6.74 8.93 -2.66
C VAL A 60 7.98 8.50 -3.47
N ALA A 61 7.97 8.69 -4.79
CA ALA A 61 9.13 8.42 -5.64
C ALA A 61 10.25 9.47 -5.46
N ARG A 62 9.97 10.58 -4.78
CA ARG A 62 10.90 11.68 -4.53
C ARG A 62 11.23 11.77 -3.04
N PRO A 63 12.43 11.34 -2.63
CA PRO A 63 12.78 11.27 -1.20
C PRO A 63 12.67 12.63 -0.50
N GLU A 64 13.08 13.72 -1.15
CA GLU A 64 12.99 15.06 -0.60
C GLU A 64 11.54 15.53 -0.40
N ALA A 65 10.61 15.11 -1.26
CA ALA A 65 9.22 15.50 -1.16
C ALA A 65 8.51 14.79 0.00
N ILE A 66 8.75 13.48 0.16
CA ILE A 66 8.14 12.71 1.26
C ILE A 66 8.77 13.08 2.61
N GLU A 67 10.08 13.36 2.64
CA GLU A 67 10.76 13.81 3.85
C GLU A 67 10.18 15.13 4.34
N ALA A 68 10.13 16.16 3.48
CA ALA A 68 9.60 17.47 3.83
C ALA A 68 8.12 17.41 4.28
N ALA A 69 7.28 16.65 3.58
CA ALA A 69 5.87 16.53 3.92
C ALA A 69 5.66 15.83 5.27
N LEU A 70 6.46 14.81 5.59
CA LEU A 70 6.37 14.13 6.89
C LEU A 70 6.96 14.98 8.02
N GLU A 71 8.01 15.76 7.75
CA GLU A 71 8.58 16.71 8.72
C GLU A 71 7.57 17.82 9.08
N GLU A 72 6.88 18.39 8.08
CA GLU A 72 5.82 19.36 8.29
C GLU A 72 4.67 18.77 9.11
N TRP A 73 4.25 17.55 8.78
CA TRP A 73 3.20 16.87 9.53
C TRP A 73 3.59 16.61 10.99
N GLU A 74 4.80 16.14 11.24
CA GLU A 74 5.32 15.90 12.61
C GLU A 74 5.43 17.18 13.42
N ALA A 75 5.85 18.29 12.79
CA ALA A 75 5.92 19.60 13.46
C ALA A 75 4.54 20.11 13.88
N ALA A 76 3.49 19.81 13.10
CA ALA A 76 2.11 20.15 13.43
C ALA A 76 1.50 19.21 14.49
N HIS A 77 2.08 18.02 14.71
CA HIS A 77 1.55 16.96 15.57
C HIS A 77 2.61 16.44 16.57
N PRO A 78 3.14 17.28 17.46
CA PRO A 78 4.29 16.94 18.30
C PRO A 78 4.05 15.77 19.28
N ASP A 79 2.79 15.52 19.66
CA ASP A 79 2.38 14.47 20.58
C ASP A 79 1.83 13.22 19.89
N ASP A 80 1.83 13.21 18.57
CA ASP A 80 1.25 12.15 17.75
C ASP A 80 2.34 11.39 16.99
N PHE A 81 2.00 10.20 16.46
CA PHE A 81 2.92 9.46 15.60
C PHE A 81 2.17 8.62 14.56
N ILE A 82 2.84 8.34 13.46
CA ILE A 82 2.32 7.43 12.44
C ILE A 82 2.72 6.00 12.83
N GLY A 83 1.78 5.27 13.43
CA GLY A 83 1.98 3.91 13.92
C GLY A 83 1.47 2.83 12.96
N VAL A 84 0.70 3.21 11.93
CA VAL A 84 0.28 2.31 10.86
C VAL A 84 0.75 2.87 9.52
N LEU A 85 1.45 2.04 8.73
CA LEU A 85 1.86 2.39 7.38
C LEU A 85 1.33 1.34 6.39
N VAL A 86 0.58 1.80 5.39
CA VAL A 86 0.19 0.97 4.25
C VAL A 86 0.90 1.48 3.01
N ASN A 87 1.93 0.76 2.57
CA ASN A 87 2.63 1.03 1.32
C ASN A 87 1.81 0.49 0.15
N ASN A 88 0.93 1.34 -0.37
CA ASN A 88 0.04 0.99 -1.48
C ASN A 88 0.46 1.67 -2.79
N ALA A 89 1.20 2.76 -2.76
CA ALA A 89 1.64 3.46 -3.96
C ALA A 89 2.32 2.51 -4.96
N GLY A 90 1.87 2.57 -6.20
CA GLY A 90 2.40 1.75 -7.28
C GLY A 90 1.74 2.11 -8.59
N ILE A 91 2.48 1.94 -9.67
CA ILE A 91 2.01 2.15 -11.05
C ILE A 91 2.36 0.93 -11.91
N ARG A 92 1.67 0.79 -13.02
CA ARG A 92 1.89 -0.26 -14.01
C ARG A 92 2.31 0.39 -15.32
N ARG A 93 3.36 -0.15 -15.95
CA ARG A 93 3.86 0.23 -17.28
C ARG A 93 4.21 -1.06 -18.02
N ASP A 94 3.19 -1.71 -18.56
CA ASP A 94 3.30 -3.04 -19.14
C ASP A 94 3.88 -2.96 -20.56
N ASN A 95 4.92 -3.73 -20.82
CA ASN A 95 5.48 -3.96 -22.15
C ASN A 95 6.36 -5.23 -22.14
N LEU A 96 6.54 -5.86 -23.29
CA LEU A 96 7.55 -6.91 -23.40
C LEU A 96 8.95 -6.34 -23.14
N MET A 97 9.82 -7.11 -22.50
CA MET A 97 11.15 -6.66 -22.06
C MET A 97 11.96 -6.02 -23.21
N VAL A 98 11.87 -6.59 -24.41
CA VAL A 98 12.60 -6.10 -25.59
C VAL A 98 12.15 -4.70 -26.06
N PHE A 99 10.92 -4.28 -25.70
CA PHE A 99 10.35 -2.99 -26.06
C PHE A 99 10.17 -2.06 -24.87
N MET A 100 10.52 -2.51 -23.65
CA MET A 100 10.37 -1.73 -22.43
C MET A 100 11.36 -0.57 -22.42
N GLN A 101 10.85 0.64 -22.21
CA GLN A 101 11.69 1.83 -22.09
C GLN A 101 12.30 1.95 -20.68
N ASP A 102 13.53 2.47 -20.59
CA ASP A 102 14.18 2.71 -19.29
C ASP A 102 13.33 3.57 -18.37
N ALA A 103 12.62 4.58 -18.92
CA ALA A 103 11.71 5.43 -18.18
C ALA A 103 10.55 4.64 -17.54
N ASP A 104 9.99 3.64 -18.24
CA ASP A 104 8.94 2.79 -17.69
C ASP A 104 9.45 1.88 -16.57
N TRP A 105 10.64 1.32 -16.74
CA TRP A 105 11.32 0.56 -15.70
C TRP A 105 11.53 1.43 -14.45
N HIS A 106 12.20 2.56 -14.60
CA HIS A 106 12.53 3.43 -13.48
C HIS A 106 11.29 4.01 -12.80
N SER A 107 10.26 4.39 -13.53
CA SER A 107 9.04 4.93 -12.94
C SER A 107 8.34 3.91 -12.03
N VAL A 108 8.25 2.64 -12.46
CA VAL A 108 7.65 1.56 -11.67
C VAL A 108 8.48 1.25 -10.42
N MET A 109 9.82 1.13 -10.58
CA MET A 109 10.73 0.88 -9.45
C MET A 109 10.72 2.04 -8.46
N ASN A 110 10.78 3.28 -8.92
CA ASN A 110 10.81 4.46 -8.07
C ASN A 110 9.52 4.62 -7.27
N THR A 111 8.36 4.47 -7.91
CA THR A 111 7.09 4.62 -7.19
C THR A 111 6.85 3.47 -6.21
N THR A 112 7.12 2.23 -6.61
CA THR A 112 6.77 1.05 -5.80
C THR A 112 7.82 0.73 -4.75
N LEU A 113 9.08 0.51 -5.18
CA LEU A 113 10.13 0.01 -4.31
C LEU A 113 10.86 1.13 -3.57
N ASN A 114 11.29 2.17 -4.28
CA ASN A 114 11.96 3.30 -3.65
C ASN A 114 10.98 4.10 -2.79
N GLY A 115 9.72 4.26 -3.22
CA GLY A 115 8.68 4.89 -2.40
C GLY A 115 8.42 4.15 -1.08
N PHE A 116 8.35 2.81 -1.13
CA PHE A 116 8.34 1.98 0.08
C PHE A 116 9.54 2.28 0.97
N PHE A 117 10.76 2.26 0.41
CA PHE A 117 11.99 2.46 1.17
C PHE A 117 12.04 3.83 1.84
N TYR A 118 11.77 4.91 1.10
CA TYR A 118 11.84 6.27 1.64
C TYR A 118 10.82 6.50 2.75
N THR A 119 9.55 6.14 2.49
CA THR A 119 8.47 6.34 3.44
C THR A 119 8.67 5.48 4.70
N THR A 120 8.97 4.21 4.51
CA THR A 120 9.15 3.28 5.65
C THR A 120 10.32 3.72 6.51
N ARG A 121 11.51 3.93 5.93
CA ARG A 121 12.71 4.35 6.66
C ARG A 121 12.47 5.62 7.48
N ARG A 122 11.74 6.59 6.92
CA ARG A 122 11.44 7.86 7.60
C ARG A 122 10.59 7.66 8.86
N LEU A 123 9.65 6.74 8.83
CA LEU A 123 8.72 6.50 9.94
C LEU A 123 9.26 5.53 11.01
N LEU A 124 10.26 4.70 10.68
CA LEU A 124 10.74 3.65 11.58
C LEU A 124 11.25 4.20 12.92
N LYS A 125 11.93 5.35 12.93
CA LYS A 125 12.46 5.93 14.17
C LYS A 125 11.37 6.13 15.22
N ASN A 126 10.25 6.72 14.82
CA ASN A 126 9.12 6.97 15.71
C ASN A 126 8.42 5.68 16.12
N MET A 127 8.17 4.76 15.19
CA MET A 127 7.60 3.43 15.53
C MET A 127 8.48 2.66 16.52
N MET A 128 9.81 2.68 16.33
CA MET A 128 10.75 2.01 17.22
C MET A 128 10.81 2.65 18.61
N THR A 129 10.71 3.98 18.69
CA THR A 129 10.67 4.73 19.96
C THR A 129 9.42 4.39 20.77
N HIS A 130 8.25 4.36 20.10
CA HIS A 130 6.98 3.98 20.72
C HIS A 130 6.84 2.46 20.95
N ARG A 131 7.73 1.65 20.36
CA ARG A 131 7.66 0.17 20.37
C ARG A 131 6.29 -0.32 19.88
N GLU A 132 5.74 0.35 18.90
CA GLU A 132 4.45 0.06 18.29
C GLU A 132 4.46 0.42 16.81
N GLY A 133 4.09 -0.53 15.95
CA GLY A 133 3.98 -0.28 14.51
C GLY A 133 3.31 -1.44 13.78
N ARG A 134 2.62 -1.08 12.70
CA ARG A 134 1.99 -2.01 11.75
C ARG A 134 2.32 -1.55 10.35
N ILE A 135 3.07 -2.34 9.61
CA ILE A 135 3.44 -2.05 8.23
C ILE A 135 2.81 -3.10 7.34
N VAL A 136 1.99 -2.68 6.39
CA VAL A 136 1.39 -3.55 5.38
C VAL A 136 1.79 -3.08 3.99
N ASN A 137 2.43 -3.96 3.25
CA ASN A 137 2.89 -3.70 1.88
C ASN A 137 1.89 -4.29 0.89
N ILE A 138 1.32 -3.48 0.00
CA ILE A 138 0.47 -3.98 -1.09
C ILE A 138 1.37 -4.47 -2.21
N ALA A 139 1.64 -5.77 -2.18
CA ALA A 139 2.38 -6.49 -3.21
C ALA A 139 1.48 -6.78 -4.43
N SER A 140 1.61 -7.95 -5.03
CA SER A 140 0.77 -8.43 -6.14
C SER A 140 1.02 -9.92 -6.38
N LEU A 141 0.02 -10.59 -6.94
CA LEU A 141 0.19 -11.89 -7.57
C LEU A 141 1.35 -11.89 -8.59
N SER A 142 1.52 -10.78 -9.34
CA SER A 142 2.62 -10.63 -10.30
C SER A 142 4.00 -10.68 -9.64
N GLY A 143 4.13 -10.23 -8.39
CA GLY A 143 5.36 -10.34 -7.61
C GLY A 143 5.64 -11.75 -7.08
N GLN A 144 4.62 -12.61 -6.98
CA GLN A 144 4.77 -14.00 -6.53
C GLN A 144 5.13 -14.95 -7.68
N LYS A 145 4.42 -14.86 -8.82
CA LYS A 145 4.58 -15.82 -9.92
C LYS A 145 5.22 -15.26 -11.20
N GLY A 146 5.35 -13.95 -11.30
CA GLY A 146 5.71 -13.28 -12.56
C GLY A 146 4.55 -13.28 -13.57
N VAL A 147 4.50 -12.24 -14.40
CA VAL A 147 3.51 -12.11 -15.49
C VAL A 147 4.23 -11.60 -16.75
N PRO A 148 4.06 -12.26 -17.90
CA PRO A 148 4.60 -11.75 -19.17
C PRO A 148 4.15 -10.32 -19.44
N GLY A 149 5.07 -9.47 -19.94
CA GLY A 149 4.82 -8.05 -20.16
C GLY A 149 4.92 -7.17 -18.90
N GLN A 150 5.16 -7.74 -17.74
CA GLN A 150 5.24 -7.03 -16.45
C GLN A 150 6.57 -7.24 -15.74
N VAL A 151 7.69 -7.30 -16.45
CA VAL A 151 8.99 -7.60 -15.83
C VAL A 151 9.35 -6.53 -14.77
N ASN A 152 9.15 -5.24 -15.07
CA ASN A 152 9.35 -4.14 -14.13
C ASN A 152 8.42 -4.24 -12.90
N TYR A 153 7.13 -4.43 -13.13
CA TYR A 153 6.12 -4.51 -12.06
C TYR A 153 6.31 -5.77 -11.20
N SER A 154 6.55 -6.92 -11.84
CA SER A 154 6.83 -8.18 -11.14
C SER A 154 8.11 -8.09 -10.31
N ALA A 155 9.17 -7.46 -10.84
CA ALA A 155 10.42 -7.23 -10.11
C ALA A 155 10.19 -6.34 -8.89
N ALA A 156 9.51 -5.20 -9.04
CA ALA A 156 9.23 -4.27 -7.95
C ALA A 156 8.37 -4.92 -6.86
N LYS A 157 7.30 -5.63 -7.23
CA LYS A 157 6.41 -6.30 -6.27
C LYS A 157 7.06 -7.55 -5.64
N GLY A 158 7.93 -8.26 -6.36
CA GLY A 158 8.74 -9.35 -5.82
C GLY A 158 9.80 -8.86 -4.83
N ALA A 159 10.47 -7.75 -5.14
CA ALA A 159 11.41 -7.09 -4.23
C ALA A 159 10.70 -6.63 -2.93
N LEU A 160 9.48 -6.09 -3.04
CA LEU A 160 8.67 -5.69 -1.90
C LEU A 160 8.31 -6.88 -0.98
N ILE A 161 8.05 -8.06 -1.56
CA ILE A 161 7.83 -9.30 -0.82
C ILE A 161 9.10 -9.70 -0.04
N ALA A 162 10.26 -9.68 -0.69
CA ALA A 162 11.53 -10.01 -0.03
C ALA A 162 11.87 -9.01 1.08
N ALA A 163 11.69 -7.70 0.81
CA ALA A 163 11.90 -6.64 1.79
C ALA A 163 10.96 -6.77 3.00
N THR A 164 9.69 -7.19 2.79
CA THR A 164 8.75 -7.46 3.89
C THR A 164 9.30 -8.50 4.86
N LYS A 165 9.83 -9.61 4.35
CA LYS A 165 10.35 -10.72 5.18
C LYS A 165 11.61 -10.33 5.96
N ALA A 166 12.51 -9.58 5.34
CA ALA A 166 13.73 -9.11 5.99
C ALA A 166 13.38 -8.09 7.10
N LEU A 167 12.59 -7.08 6.77
CA LEU A 167 12.22 -6.01 7.70
C LEU A 167 11.39 -6.53 8.88
N ALA A 168 10.57 -7.55 8.68
CA ALA A 168 9.81 -8.20 9.74
C ALA A 168 10.72 -8.75 10.84
N GLN A 169 11.83 -9.39 10.47
CA GLN A 169 12.80 -9.94 11.41
C GLN A 169 13.56 -8.84 12.16
N GLU A 170 13.92 -7.76 11.49
CA GLU A 170 14.59 -6.61 12.09
C GLU A 170 13.72 -5.91 13.15
N LEU A 171 12.42 -5.82 12.89
CA LEU A 171 11.50 -4.98 13.67
C LEU A 171 10.69 -5.76 14.73
N ALA A 172 10.61 -7.09 14.64
CA ALA A 172 9.88 -7.93 15.59
C ALA A 172 10.28 -7.68 17.05
N PRO A 173 11.59 -7.52 17.42
CA PRO A 173 11.98 -7.20 18.79
C PRO A 173 11.44 -5.86 19.31
N ARG A 174 10.98 -5.01 18.41
CA ARG A 174 10.38 -3.69 18.70
C ARG A 174 8.86 -3.71 18.72
N LYS A 175 8.21 -4.88 18.63
CA LYS A 175 6.75 -5.07 18.56
C LYS A 175 6.12 -4.44 17.32
N ILE A 176 6.89 -4.30 16.23
CA ILE A 176 6.44 -3.81 14.94
C ILE A 176 6.25 -5.02 14.04
N THR A 177 5.07 -5.17 13.45
CA THR A 177 4.82 -6.21 12.45
C THR A 177 4.92 -5.66 11.04
N VAL A 178 5.45 -6.47 10.13
CA VAL A 178 5.58 -6.12 8.70
C VAL A 178 5.04 -7.29 7.90
N ASN A 179 3.95 -7.07 7.15
CA ASN A 179 3.32 -8.08 6.33
C ASN A 179 3.05 -7.55 4.91
N ALA A 180 2.84 -8.44 3.98
CA ALA A 180 2.42 -8.09 2.63
C ALA A 180 1.06 -8.71 2.31
N VAL A 181 0.27 -7.99 1.53
CA VAL A 181 -0.95 -8.49 0.89
C VAL A 181 -0.65 -8.60 -0.60
N ALA A 182 -0.94 -9.74 -1.22
CA ALA A 182 -0.72 -10.00 -2.64
C ALA A 182 -2.07 -10.17 -3.38
N PRO A 183 -2.67 -9.07 -3.87
CA PRO A 183 -3.91 -9.13 -4.63
C PRO A 183 -3.72 -9.80 -5.99
N GLY A 184 -4.78 -10.49 -6.46
CA GLY A 184 -4.97 -10.86 -7.85
C GLY A 184 -5.62 -9.74 -8.66
N PHE A 185 -6.56 -10.07 -9.55
CA PHE A 185 -7.37 -9.08 -10.25
C PHE A 185 -8.39 -8.48 -9.30
N ILE A 186 -8.29 -7.16 -9.09
CA ILE A 186 -9.21 -6.37 -8.24
C ILE A 186 -9.88 -5.32 -9.12
N GLU A 187 -11.19 -5.17 -8.96
CA GLU A 187 -11.97 -4.12 -9.63
C GLU A 187 -11.41 -2.73 -9.28
N SER A 188 -10.89 -2.02 -10.27
CA SER A 188 -10.26 -0.71 -10.11
C SER A 188 -10.01 -0.07 -11.47
N ASP A 189 -9.69 1.24 -11.48
CA ASP A 189 -9.26 1.93 -12.71
C ASP A 189 -8.03 1.26 -13.37
N MET A 190 -7.18 0.60 -12.58
CA MET A 190 -5.99 -0.09 -13.08
C MET A 190 -6.33 -1.36 -13.87
N THR A 191 -7.54 -1.87 -13.75
CA THR A 191 -8.04 -3.07 -14.42
C THR A 191 -9.21 -2.80 -15.37
N ALA A 192 -9.66 -1.54 -15.48
CA ALA A 192 -10.83 -1.16 -16.27
C ALA A 192 -10.64 -1.37 -17.77
N ASP A 193 -9.41 -1.34 -18.26
CA ASP A 193 -9.01 -1.57 -19.66
C ASP A 193 -8.83 -3.05 -20.02
N LEU A 194 -8.94 -3.95 -19.03
CA LEU A 194 -8.74 -5.38 -19.22
C LEU A 194 -10.03 -6.08 -19.67
N ASP A 195 -9.90 -7.09 -20.53
CA ASP A 195 -11.01 -7.97 -20.91
C ASP A 195 -11.45 -8.84 -19.71
N GLU A 196 -12.37 -8.27 -18.92
CA GLU A 196 -12.83 -8.89 -17.67
C GLU A 196 -13.42 -10.30 -17.90
N GLN A 197 -14.14 -10.53 -19.00
CA GLN A 197 -14.75 -11.84 -19.28
C GLN A 197 -13.70 -12.92 -19.48
N LYS A 198 -12.65 -12.62 -20.25
CA LYS A 198 -11.54 -13.56 -20.45
C LYS A 198 -10.74 -13.78 -19.17
N LEU A 199 -10.48 -12.72 -18.42
CA LEU A 199 -9.66 -12.83 -17.22
C LEU A 199 -10.39 -13.50 -16.05
N LYS A 200 -11.70 -13.31 -15.91
CA LYS A 200 -12.51 -14.08 -14.93
C LYS A 200 -12.41 -15.59 -15.13
N ALA A 201 -12.27 -16.04 -16.36
CA ALA A 201 -12.09 -17.47 -16.65
C ALA A 201 -10.79 -18.05 -16.08
N LEU A 202 -9.77 -17.21 -15.87
CA LEU A 202 -8.50 -17.61 -15.27
C LEU A 202 -8.53 -17.63 -13.73
N VAL A 203 -9.54 -17.00 -13.11
CA VAL A 203 -9.70 -16.95 -11.66
C VAL A 203 -10.56 -18.17 -11.22
N PRO A 204 -10.09 -19.05 -10.35
CA PRO A 204 -10.90 -20.16 -9.84
C PRO A 204 -12.24 -19.72 -9.25
N MET A 205 -12.27 -18.60 -8.51
CA MET A 205 -13.52 -18.02 -7.98
C MET A 205 -14.41 -17.32 -9.03
N ARG A 206 -13.99 -17.32 -10.32
CA ARG A 206 -14.76 -16.81 -11.46
C ARG A 206 -15.22 -15.35 -11.36
N ARG A 207 -14.53 -14.54 -10.57
CA ARG A 207 -14.76 -13.10 -10.44
C ARG A 207 -13.48 -12.37 -10.12
N PHE A 208 -13.46 -11.07 -10.34
CA PHE A 208 -12.48 -10.19 -9.73
C PHE A 208 -12.78 -10.02 -8.23
N GLY A 209 -11.77 -9.71 -7.45
CA GLY A 209 -11.93 -9.28 -6.07
C GLY A 209 -12.35 -7.81 -6.02
N ARG A 210 -12.99 -7.40 -4.94
CA ARG A 210 -13.32 -6.00 -4.68
C ARG A 210 -12.24 -5.34 -3.82
N ALA A 211 -12.09 -4.03 -3.96
CA ALA A 211 -11.13 -3.27 -3.16
C ALA A 211 -11.40 -3.39 -1.64
N GLU A 212 -12.67 -3.51 -1.25
CA GLU A 212 -13.10 -3.70 0.14
C GLU A 212 -12.64 -5.04 0.73
N GLU A 213 -12.53 -6.09 -0.09
CA GLU A 213 -12.01 -7.38 0.37
C GLU A 213 -10.52 -7.28 0.71
N VAL A 214 -9.74 -6.53 -0.08
CA VAL A 214 -8.35 -6.22 0.22
C VAL A 214 -8.25 -5.35 1.48
N ALA A 215 -9.10 -4.33 1.60
CA ALA A 215 -9.13 -3.43 2.75
C ALA A 215 -9.48 -4.18 4.06
N ALA A 216 -10.37 -5.18 4.01
CA ALA A 216 -10.70 -6.00 5.16
C ALA A 216 -9.49 -6.82 5.66
N LEU A 217 -8.70 -7.37 4.74
CA LEU A 217 -7.47 -8.09 5.08
C LEU A 217 -6.40 -7.14 5.66
N VAL A 218 -6.21 -5.95 5.06
CA VAL A 218 -5.31 -4.93 5.61
C VAL A 218 -5.74 -4.54 7.02
N ALA A 219 -7.03 -4.30 7.24
CA ALA A 219 -7.61 -3.96 8.54
C ALA A 219 -7.34 -5.04 9.60
N PHE A 220 -7.48 -6.31 9.25
CA PHE A 220 -7.10 -7.42 10.12
C PHE A 220 -5.61 -7.38 10.47
N LEU A 221 -4.73 -7.22 9.48
CA LEU A 221 -3.27 -7.23 9.69
C LEU A 221 -2.76 -6.05 10.53
N VAL A 222 -3.44 -4.92 10.55
CA VAL A 222 -3.07 -3.78 11.41
C VAL A 222 -3.73 -3.84 12.79
N GLY A 223 -4.72 -4.70 12.97
CA GLY A 223 -5.43 -4.90 14.23
C GLY A 223 -4.62 -5.66 15.29
N SER A 224 -5.17 -5.71 16.50
CA SER A 224 -4.61 -6.45 17.64
C SER A 224 -4.57 -7.95 17.40
N ASP A 225 -5.54 -8.50 16.68
CA ASP A 225 -5.69 -9.94 16.45
C ASP A 225 -4.57 -10.52 15.58
N ALA A 226 -3.89 -9.66 14.80
CA ALA A 226 -2.73 -10.03 13.99
C ALA A 226 -1.38 -9.72 14.68
N ALA A 227 -1.35 -9.46 15.98
CA ALA A 227 -0.14 -9.02 16.68
C ALA A 227 1.03 -10.03 16.67
N TYR A 228 0.75 -11.30 16.38
CA TYR A 228 1.76 -12.37 16.25
C TYR A 228 2.04 -12.78 14.81
N ILE A 229 1.47 -12.04 13.83
CA ILE A 229 1.66 -12.29 12.40
C ILE A 229 2.65 -11.25 11.86
N THR A 230 3.84 -11.70 11.44
CA THR A 230 4.86 -10.85 10.83
C THR A 230 5.71 -11.62 9.82
N GLY A 231 6.11 -10.97 8.74
CA GLY A 231 6.87 -11.58 7.64
C GLY A 231 6.02 -12.35 6.64
N GLU A 232 4.68 -12.34 6.80
CA GLU A 232 3.78 -13.10 5.96
C GLU A 232 3.40 -12.36 4.66
N VAL A 233 3.14 -13.14 3.62
CA VAL A 233 2.62 -12.67 2.33
C VAL A 233 1.27 -13.34 2.11
N VAL A 234 0.21 -12.63 2.44
CA VAL A 234 -1.15 -13.17 2.35
C VAL A 234 -1.72 -12.91 0.96
N SER A 235 -1.95 -14.00 0.23
CA SER A 235 -2.59 -13.94 -1.09
C SER A 235 -4.08 -13.67 -0.97
N ILE A 236 -4.58 -12.72 -1.79
CA ILE A 236 -6.01 -12.43 -1.97
C ILE A 236 -6.29 -12.35 -3.47
N ASN A 237 -6.38 -13.51 -4.12
CA ASN A 237 -6.32 -13.64 -5.57
C ASN A 237 -7.37 -14.59 -6.17
N GLY A 238 -8.35 -15.00 -5.39
CA GLY A 238 -9.40 -15.91 -5.85
C GLY A 238 -8.92 -17.31 -6.25
N GLY A 239 -7.76 -17.74 -5.72
CA GLY A 239 -7.15 -19.05 -6.00
C GLY A 239 -6.24 -19.10 -7.23
N MET A 240 -5.89 -17.95 -7.83
CA MET A 240 -4.99 -17.92 -9.02
C MET A 240 -3.57 -18.38 -8.72
N TYR A 241 -3.17 -18.32 -7.47
CA TYR A 241 -1.87 -18.76 -6.97
C TYR A 241 -2.02 -19.24 -5.53
N THR A 242 -1.58 -20.45 -5.26
CA THR A 242 -1.64 -21.12 -3.96
C THR A 242 -0.29 -21.67 -3.59
#